data_12eed8753e291f6fb5e743864b38d5e7
#
_entry.id   12eed8753e291f6fb5e743864b38d5e7
#
_cell.length_a   1.000
_cell.length_b   1.000
_cell.length_c   1.000
_cell.angle_alpha   90.00
_cell.angle_beta   90.00
_cell.angle_gamma   90.00
#
_symmetry.space_group_name_H-M   'P 1'
#
loop_
_entity.id
_entity.type
_entity.pdbx_description
1 polymer ?
#
loop_
_entity_poly.entity_id
_entity_poly.type
_entity_poly.pdbx_seq_one_letter_code
_entity_poly.pdbx_strand_id
1 'polypeptide(L)'
;MSRLVTAVQDAAISQGTLTLSDAAAAPELQEIREILVELGITSLLALPLSDGQDHMGVLLLTQDSARGWHAADVVVLKTISEQIVIALTNAGLRRLVKSLSVTDEQSGLLKRASYIDLLMAETRRAIQQSTPVTVTLMQFGKSSAMLKEHGEKAVEAAMQQIGQLFAANIRQNDLAFRYEKTTIALVLGETGEKEAVMAIEKLRKLLSDVKLSDEIVPFSAGLAEAVVRQQFDPVDIVTEVINRVDKALEAAVTQGMGRIVSLAASVAAAAVA
;
A
#
# COMPACT_ATOMS: atom_id res chain seq x y z
N MET A 1 8.07 -21.77 20.68
CA MET A 1 8.80 -20.51 20.35
C MET A 1 8.20 -19.29 21.05
N SER A 2 6.91 -18.96 20.94
CA SER A 2 6.36 -17.73 21.56
C SER A 2 6.51 -17.67 23.09
N ARG A 3 6.25 -18.75 23.82
CA ARG A 3 6.44 -18.81 25.29
C ARG A 3 7.87 -18.56 25.74
N LEU A 4 8.86 -19.11 25.00
CA LEU A 4 10.28 -18.88 25.29
C LEU A 4 10.62 -17.38 25.18
N VAL A 5 10.22 -16.76 24.05
CA VAL A 5 10.52 -15.34 23.78
C VAL A 5 9.88 -14.46 24.86
N THR A 6 8.62 -14.70 25.19
CA THR A 6 7.90 -13.90 26.20
C THR A 6 8.57 -14.02 27.59
N ALA A 7 8.81 -15.24 28.09
CA ALA A 7 9.40 -15.44 29.39
C ALA A 7 10.83 -14.85 29.51
N VAL A 8 11.66 -15.02 28.47
CA VAL A 8 13.01 -14.43 28.44
C VAL A 8 12.95 -12.91 28.32
N GLN A 9 12.01 -12.37 27.58
CA GLN A 9 11.81 -10.93 27.44
C GLN A 9 11.39 -10.29 28.77
N ASP A 10 10.43 -10.89 29.46
CA ASP A 10 9.96 -10.38 30.77
C ASP A 10 11.07 -10.39 31.82
N ALA A 11 11.85 -11.47 31.87
CA ALA A 11 13.01 -11.57 32.74
C ALA A 11 14.10 -10.54 32.38
N ALA A 12 14.38 -10.36 31.08
CA ALA A 12 15.37 -9.38 30.62
C ALA A 12 14.93 -7.93 30.86
N ILE A 13 13.65 -7.62 30.74
CA ILE A 13 13.09 -6.29 31.03
C ILE A 13 13.22 -5.99 32.54
N SER A 14 12.89 -6.94 33.41
CA SER A 14 12.94 -6.74 34.84
C SER A 14 14.35 -6.53 35.39
N GLN A 15 15.37 -7.16 34.78
CA GLN A 15 16.78 -7.11 35.19
C GLN A 15 17.65 -6.18 34.37
N GLY A 16 17.16 -5.66 33.24
CA GLY A 16 17.91 -4.85 32.28
C GLY A 16 18.87 -5.66 31.39
N THR A 17 19.39 -6.78 31.91
CA THR A 17 20.25 -7.76 31.20
C THR A 17 20.15 -9.07 31.95
N LEU A 18 19.79 -10.15 31.27
CA LEU A 18 19.69 -11.47 31.84
C LEU A 18 20.90 -12.31 31.40
N THR A 19 21.73 -12.74 32.35
CA THR A 19 22.89 -13.60 32.10
C THR A 19 22.80 -14.86 32.92
N LEU A 20 22.65 -16.01 32.28
CA LEU A 20 22.49 -17.30 32.94
C LEU A 20 23.54 -18.28 32.39
N SER A 21 24.36 -18.84 33.29
CA SER A 21 25.31 -19.91 32.97
C SER A 21 24.65 -21.28 32.95
N ASP A 22 23.52 -21.44 33.67
CA ASP A 22 22.64 -22.60 33.65
C ASP A 22 21.19 -22.09 33.60
N ALA A 23 20.64 -22.06 32.39
CA ALA A 23 19.29 -21.53 32.16
C ALA A 23 18.18 -22.44 32.69
N ALA A 24 18.42 -23.75 32.73
CA ALA A 24 17.43 -24.73 33.23
C ALA A 24 17.32 -24.70 34.77
N ALA A 25 18.33 -24.21 35.48
CA ALA A 25 18.32 -24.07 36.94
C ALA A 25 17.82 -22.69 37.39
N ALA A 26 17.64 -21.75 36.46
CA ALA A 26 17.25 -20.38 36.79
C ALA A 26 15.80 -20.28 37.24
N PRO A 27 15.50 -19.67 38.42
CA PRO A 27 14.12 -19.49 38.91
C PRO A 27 13.24 -18.67 37.97
N GLU A 28 13.82 -17.69 37.27
CA GLU A 28 13.12 -16.77 36.38
C GLU A 28 12.56 -17.46 35.13
N LEU A 29 13.13 -18.64 34.76
CA LEU A 29 12.76 -19.39 33.55
C LEU A 29 12.15 -20.76 33.87
N GLN A 30 11.70 -20.97 35.12
CA GLN A 30 11.17 -22.27 35.54
C GLN A 30 9.99 -22.76 34.72
N GLU A 31 9.10 -21.85 34.29
CA GLU A 31 7.91 -22.15 33.49
C GLU A 31 8.25 -22.69 32.08
N ILE A 32 9.45 -22.39 31.55
CA ILE A 32 9.91 -22.79 30.22
C ILE A 32 11.08 -23.77 30.28
N ARG A 33 11.39 -24.33 31.43
CA ARG A 33 12.52 -25.25 31.62
C ARG A 33 12.52 -26.41 30.64
N GLU A 34 11.36 -27.04 30.40
CA GLU A 34 11.23 -28.15 29.48
C GLU A 34 11.58 -27.72 28.04
N ILE A 35 11.17 -26.51 27.64
CA ILE A 35 11.46 -25.94 26.31
C ILE A 35 12.97 -25.68 26.17
N LEU A 36 13.64 -25.18 27.22
CA LEU A 36 15.08 -24.93 27.20
C LEU A 36 15.87 -26.23 27.04
N VAL A 37 15.45 -27.29 27.75
CA VAL A 37 16.05 -28.62 27.65
C VAL A 37 15.82 -29.24 26.26
N GLU A 38 14.60 -29.16 25.73
CA GLU A 38 14.27 -29.66 24.39
C GLU A 38 15.06 -28.96 23.29
N LEU A 39 15.31 -27.66 23.41
CA LEU A 39 16.11 -26.85 22.47
C LEU A 39 17.62 -26.95 22.71
N GLY A 40 18.06 -27.68 23.73
CA GLY A 40 19.48 -27.80 24.10
C GLY A 40 20.12 -26.51 24.59
N ILE A 41 19.32 -25.58 25.18
CA ILE A 41 19.82 -24.30 25.68
C ILE A 41 20.30 -24.48 27.11
N THR A 42 21.62 -24.50 27.29
CA THR A 42 22.23 -24.61 28.63
C THR A 42 22.57 -23.25 29.22
N SER A 43 23.15 -22.33 28.46
CA SER A 43 23.40 -20.97 28.93
C SER A 43 22.81 -19.92 28.00
N LEU A 44 22.45 -18.77 28.54
CA LEU A 44 21.90 -17.67 27.74
C LEU A 44 22.32 -16.30 28.25
N LEU A 45 22.36 -15.35 27.33
CA LEU A 45 22.47 -13.93 27.55
C LEU A 45 21.33 -13.23 26.79
N ALA A 46 20.51 -12.47 27.48
CA ALA A 46 19.38 -11.76 26.87
C ALA A 46 19.41 -10.27 27.24
N LEU A 47 19.13 -9.44 26.23
CA LEU A 47 19.04 -7.99 26.35
C LEU A 47 17.71 -7.53 25.78
N PRO A 48 16.93 -6.70 26.52
CA PRO A 48 15.71 -6.13 25.97
C PRO A 48 16.06 -5.14 24.85
N LEU A 49 15.29 -5.20 23.76
CA LEU A 49 15.30 -4.21 22.71
C LEU A 49 14.22 -3.19 23.02
N SER A 50 14.60 -2.04 23.58
CA SER A 50 13.68 -1.03 24.07
C SER A 50 14.09 0.35 23.61
N ASP A 51 13.08 1.17 23.23
CA ASP A 51 13.21 2.60 22.94
C ASP A 51 12.39 3.36 23.99
N GLY A 52 13.08 3.85 25.01
CA GLY A 52 12.43 4.42 26.20
C GLY A 52 11.59 3.37 26.94
N GLN A 53 10.26 3.57 26.98
CA GLN A 53 9.32 2.64 27.63
C GLN A 53 8.74 1.59 26.65
N ASP A 54 9.00 1.74 25.35
CA ASP A 54 8.48 0.84 24.33
C ASP A 54 9.41 -0.37 24.17
N HIS A 55 8.90 -1.55 24.50
CA HIS A 55 9.62 -2.82 24.38
C HIS A 55 9.33 -3.47 23.03
N MET A 56 10.34 -3.49 22.15
CA MET A 56 10.22 -4.02 20.78
C MET A 56 10.50 -5.52 20.68
N GLY A 57 11.27 -6.07 21.65
CA GLY A 57 11.64 -7.48 21.65
C GLY A 57 12.81 -7.79 22.58
N VAL A 58 13.48 -8.89 22.34
CA VAL A 58 14.65 -9.33 23.10
C VAL A 58 15.74 -9.84 22.14
N LEU A 59 16.98 -9.42 22.36
CA LEU A 59 18.16 -10.00 21.73
C LEU A 59 18.65 -11.15 22.61
N LEU A 60 18.63 -12.37 22.07
CA LEU A 60 18.93 -13.59 22.79
C LEU A 60 20.14 -14.29 22.16
N LEU A 61 21.17 -14.53 22.97
CA LEU A 61 22.27 -15.45 22.66
C LEU A 61 22.16 -16.69 23.52
N THR A 62 22.29 -17.86 22.89
CA THR A 62 22.21 -19.16 23.58
C THR A 62 23.42 -20.03 23.26
N GLN A 63 23.78 -20.91 24.20
CA GLN A 63 24.77 -21.97 24.00
C GLN A 63 24.28 -23.29 24.59
N ASP A 64 24.76 -24.38 24.03
CA ASP A 64 24.47 -25.76 24.43
C ASP A 64 25.37 -26.26 25.58
N SER A 65 26.31 -25.45 26.01
CA SER A 65 27.24 -25.72 27.09
C SER A 65 27.16 -24.63 28.17
N ALA A 66 27.50 -24.99 29.40
CA ALA A 66 27.56 -24.03 30.50
C ALA A 66 28.67 -23.01 30.20
N ARG A 67 28.29 -21.72 30.18
CA ARG A 67 29.21 -20.61 29.94
C ARG A 67 29.00 -19.49 30.95
N GLY A 68 30.11 -19.03 31.54
CA GLY A 68 30.12 -17.73 32.25
C GLY A 68 30.15 -16.59 31.23
N TRP A 69 29.19 -15.70 31.27
CA TRP A 69 29.14 -14.50 30.44
C TRP A 69 30.03 -13.41 31.04
N HIS A 70 30.97 -12.89 30.28
CA HIS A 70 31.90 -11.84 30.74
C HIS A 70 31.29 -10.45 30.51
N ALA A 71 31.75 -9.47 31.26
CA ALA A 71 31.33 -8.07 31.09
C ALA A 71 31.55 -7.56 29.65
N ALA A 72 32.63 -8.05 28.99
CA ALA A 72 32.89 -7.72 27.59
C ALA A 72 31.79 -8.24 26.63
N ASP A 73 31.27 -9.45 26.86
CA ASP A 73 30.15 -10.01 26.04
C ASP A 73 28.92 -9.12 26.15
N VAL A 74 28.58 -8.68 27.39
CA VAL A 74 27.45 -7.81 27.68
C VAL A 74 27.60 -6.45 26.98
N VAL A 75 28.79 -5.83 27.06
CA VAL A 75 29.07 -4.53 26.43
C VAL A 75 28.89 -4.61 24.91
N VAL A 76 29.49 -5.63 24.29
CA VAL A 76 29.37 -5.82 22.84
C VAL A 76 27.91 -6.00 22.40
N LEU A 77 27.19 -6.88 23.12
CA LEU A 77 25.78 -7.13 22.78
C LEU A 77 24.90 -5.94 23.07
N LYS A 78 25.18 -5.16 24.09
CA LYS A 78 24.46 -3.91 24.37
C LYS A 78 24.64 -2.91 23.23
N THR A 79 25.84 -2.74 22.72
CA THR A 79 26.10 -1.88 21.58
C THR A 79 25.35 -2.37 20.32
N ILE A 80 25.31 -3.69 20.09
CA ILE A 80 24.55 -4.27 18.98
C ILE A 80 23.04 -4.06 19.19
N SER A 81 22.52 -4.27 20.40
CA SER A 81 21.10 -4.08 20.71
C SER A 81 20.65 -2.63 20.47
N GLU A 82 21.46 -1.65 20.87
CA GLU A 82 21.21 -0.23 20.60
C GLU A 82 21.14 0.08 19.09
N GLN A 83 22.04 -0.49 18.29
CA GLN A 83 21.99 -0.33 16.83
C GLN A 83 20.78 -1.00 16.20
N ILE A 84 20.37 -2.17 16.72
CA ILE A 84 19.14 -2.85 16.27
C ILE A 84 17.91 -1.99 16.58
N VAL A 85 17.80 -1.44 17.79
CA VAL A 85 16.70 -0.56 18.19
C VAL A 85 16.63 0.66 17.27
N ILE A 86 17.75 1.35 17.04
CA ILE A 86 17.81 2.50 16.10
C ILE A 86 17.33 2.09 14.71
N ALA A 87 17.78 0.94 14.21
CA ALA A 87 17.37 0.46 12.88
C ALA A 87 15.87 0.15 12.80
N LEU A 88 15.31 -0.49 13.83
CA LEU A 88 13.89 -0.82 13.91
C LEU A 88 13.02 0.43 14.03
N THR A 89 13.39 1.37 14.88
CA THR A 89 12.70 2.67 15.04
C THR A 89 12.72 3.44 13.74
N ASN A 90 13.87 3.56 13.07
CA ASN A 90 13.99 4.21 11.77
C ASN A 90 13.14 3.52 10.69
N ALA A 91 13.09 2.19 10.67
CA ALA A 91 12.24 1.45 9.74
C ALA A 91 10.75 1.69 10.02
N GLY A 92 10.35 1.76 11.29
CA GLY A 92 8.99 2.11 11.73
C GLY A 92 8.60 3.52 11.28
N LEU A 93 9.44 4.51 11.55
CA LEU A 93 9.23 5.90 11.13
C LEU A 93 9.13 6.03 9.61
N ARG A 94 9.99 5.37 8.85
CA ARG A 94 9.91 5.36 7.38
C ARG A 94 8.60 4.76 6.88
N ARG A 95 8.10 3.68 7.50
CA ARG A 95 6.80 3.10 7.16
C ARG A 95 5.66 4.08 7.45
N LEU A 96 5.70 4.76 8.61
CA LEU A 96 4.70 5.75 8.99
C LEU A 96 4.68 6.92 8.00
N VAL A 97 5.84 7.51 7.69
CA VAL A 97 5.96 8.58 6.70
C VAL A 97 5.42 8.13 5.34
N LYS A 98 5.78 6.92 4.90
CA LYS A 98 5.29 6.36 3.64
C LYS A 98 3.77 6.12 3.65
N SER A 99 3.18 5.75 4.78
CA SER A 99 1.72 5.58 4.91
C SER A 99 0.96 6.92 4.91
N LEU A 100 1.59 7.99 5.41
CA LEU A 100 1.03 9.35 5.40
C LEU A 100 1.19 10.05 4.04
N SER A 101 2.08 9.56 3.19
CA SER A 101 2.23 10.10 1.82
C SER A 101 1.00 9.78 0.99
N VAL A 102 0.36 10.78 0.45
CA VAL A 102 -0.79 10.67 -0.47
C VAL A 102 -0.35 10.16 -1.84
N THR A 103 0.94 10.31 -2.17
CA THR A 103 1.51 9.98 -3.47
C THR A 103 2.31 8.68 -3.42
N ASP A 104 2.20 7.86 -4.44
CA ASP A 104 3.06 6.70 -4.69
C ASP A 104 4.41 7.19 -5.26
N GLU A 105 5.49 6.92 -4.53
CA GLU A 105 6.83 7.44 -4.85
C GLU A 105 7.39 6.90 -6.18
N GLN A 106 6.93 5.75 -6.62
CA GLN A 106 7.46 5.08 -7.80
C GLN A 106 6.77 5.55 -9.08
N SER A 107 5.45 5.62 -9.05
CA SER A 107 4.65 6.03 -10.20
C SER A 107 4.36 7.53 -10.26
N GLY A 108 4.54 8.28 -9.15
CA GLY A 108 4.15 9.68 -9.04
C GLY A 108 2.63 9.90 -8.96
N LEU A 109 1.84 8.83 -8.98
CA LEU A 109 0.38 8.89 -8.88
C LEU A 109 -0.08 8.95 -7.43
N LEU A 110 -1.32 9.38 -7.20
CA LEU A 110 -1.95 9.31 -5.89
C LEU A 110 -2.22 7.83 -5.50
N LYS A 111 -2.15 7.54 -4.21
CA LYS A 111 -2.47 6.20 -3.68
C LYS A 111 -3.98 5.97 -3.68
N ARG A 112 -4.40 4.71 -3.88
CA ARG A 112 -5.80 4.28 -3.79
C ARG A 112 -6.48 4.70 -2.47
N ALA A 113 -5.74 4.70 -1.37
CA ALA A 113 -6.27 5.08 -0.05
C ALA A 113 -6.88 6.48 -0.02
N SER A 114 -6.41 7.40 -0.87
CA SER A 114 -6.91 8.77 -0.96
C SER A 114 -8.00 8.96 -2.03
N TYR A 115 -8.36 7.91 -2.77
CA TYR A 115 -9.25 8.03 -3.93
C TYR A 115 -10.64 8.55 -3.57
N ILE A 116 -11.29 7.93 -2.59
CA ILE A 116 -12.65 8.31 -2.17
C ILE A 116 -12.67 9.72 -1.60
N ASP A 117 -11.74 10.05 -0.70
CA ASP A 117 -11.70 11.37 -0.05
C ASP A 117 -11.48 12.51 -1.06
N LEU A 118 -10.56 12.31 -2.01
CA LEU A 118 -10.29 13.31 -3.05
C LEU A 118 -11.40 13.40 -4.09
N LEU A 119 -12.02 12.27 -4.46
CA LEU A 119 -13.22 12.28 -5.33
C LEU A 119 -14.38 13.00 -4.65
N MET A 120 -14.60 12.79 -3.35
CA MET A 120 -15.60 13.52 -2.56
C MET A 120 -15.33 15.03 -2.53
N ALA A 121 -14.06 15.41 -2.33
CA ALA A 121 -13.66 16.82 -2.33
C ALA A 121 -13.90 17.48 -3.69
N GLU A 122 -13.54 16.78 -4.79
CA GLU A 122 -13.76 17.26 -6.15
C GLU A 122 -15.25 17.35 -6.51
N THR A 123 -16.04 16.37 -6.10
CA THR A 123 -17.49 16.38 -6.28
C THR A 123 -18.15 17.57 -5.55
N ARG A 124 -17.73 17.87 -4.31
CA ARG A 124 -18.19 19.05 -3.57
C ARG A 124 -17.83 20.35 -4.30
N ARG A 125 -16.59 20.44 -4.81
CA ARG A 125 -16.14 21.59 -5.61
C ARG A 125 -17.00 21.75 -6.85
N ALA A 126 -17.25 20.68 -7.57
CA ALA A 126 -18.08 20.67 -8.78
C ALA A 126 -19.51 21.09 -8.51
N ILE A 127 -20.12 20.66 -7.40
CA ILE A 127 -21.44 21.12 -6.97
C ILE A 127 -21.46 22.63 -6.77
N GLN A 128 -20.46 23.20 -6.07
CA GLN A 128 -20.37 24.63 -5.78
C GLN A 128 -20.17 25.46 -7.04
N GLN A 129 -19.39 24.95 -7.99
CA GLN A 129 -19.03 25.65 -9.24
C GLN A 129 -19.99 25.34 -10.39
N SER A 130 -20.90 24.36 -10.23
CA SER A 130 -21.76 23.85 -11.29
C SER A 130 -20.97 23.37 -12.52
N THR A 131 -19.83 22.69 -12.28
CA THR A 131 -18.95 22.15 -13.30
C THR A 131 -19.09 20.63 -13.41
N PRO A 132 -18.86 20.02 -14.60
CA PRO A 132 -18.88 18.58 -14.75
C PRO A 132 -17.64 17.94 -14.13
N VAL A 133 -17.79 16.69 -13.66
CA VAL A 133 -16.68 15.82 -13.23
C VAL A 133 -16.85 14.46 -13.88
N THR A 134 -15.81 13.95 -14.50
CA THR A 134 -15.81 12.60 -15.08
C THR A 134 -14.81 11.72 -14.35
N VAL A 135 -15.28 10.54 -13.98
CA VAL A 135 -14.44 9.48 -13.40
C VAL A 135 -14.13 8.44 -14.46
N THR A 136 -12.90 7.97 -14.47
CA THR A 136 -12.43 6.96 -15.42
C THR A 136 -11.60 5.91 -14.72
N LEU A 137 -11.83 4.63 -15.03
CA LEU A 137 -10.95 3.53 -14.69
C LEU A 137 -10.29 2.99 -15.96
N MET A 138 -8.97 2.86 -15.94
CA MET A 138 -8.17 2.36 -17.05
C MET A 138 -7.43 1.10 -16.62
N GLN A 139 -7.80 -0.04 -17.18
CA GLN A 139 -7.18 -1.34 -16.89
C GLN A 139 -6.19 -1.71 -18.00
N PHE A 140 -4.93 -1.88 -17.62
CA PHE A 140 -3.82 -2.27 -18.50
C PHE A 140 -3.69 -3.79 -18.50
N GLY A 141 -4.05 -4.43 -19.61
CA GLY A 141 -4.04 -5.87 -19.73
C GLY A 141 -4.95 -6.59 -18.72
N LYS A 142 -4.88 -7.91 -18.70
CA LYS A 142 -5.47 -8.73 -17.62
C LYS A 142 -4.41 -8.98 -16.56
N SER A 143 -4.57 -8.40 -15.37
CA SER A 143 -3.58 -8.43 -14.29
C SER A 143 -3.00 -9.83 -14.04
N SER A 144 -3.86 -10.84 -13.92
CA SER A 144 -3.42 -12.23 -13.68
C SER A 144 -2.63 -12.85 -14.85
N ALA A 145 -3.00 -12.54 -16.10
CA ALA A 145 -2.30 -13.03 -17.28
C ALA A 145 -0.94 -12.35 -17.43
N MET A 146 -0.90 -11.02 -17.31
CA MET A 146 0.35 -10.25 -17.38
C MET A 146 1.37 -10.66 -16.31
N LEU A 147 0.92 -10.85 -15.07
CA LEU A 147 1.79 -11.29 -13.96
C LEU A 147 2.34 -12.70 -14.21
N LYS A 148 1.52 -13.60 -14.79
CA LYS A 148 1.94 -14.97 -15.11
C LYS A 148 2.93 -15.02 -16.27
N GLU A 149 2.75 -14.18 -17.28
CA GLU A 149 3.53 -14.17 -18.53
C GLU A 149 4.85 -13.41 -18.38
N HIS A 150 4.82 -12.22 -17.76
CA HIS A 150 5.96 -11.31 -17.71
C HIS A 150 6.61 -11.19 -16.32
N GLY A 151 5.96 -11.71 -15.28
CA GLY A 151 6.42 -11.61 -13.89
C GLY A 151 6.12 -10.25 -13.24
N GLU A 152 6.09 -10.24 -11.91
CA GLU A 152 5.67 -9.06 -11.13
C GLU A 152 6.58 -7.84 -11.34
N LYS A 153 7.90 -8.05 -11.42
CA LYS A 153 8.88 -6.96 -11.57
C LYS A 153 8.73 -6.22 -12.90
N ALA A 154 8.51 -6.94 -14.00
CA ALA A 154 8.36 -6.34 -15.33
C ALA A 154 7.04 -5.56 -15.42
N VAL A 155 5.94 -6.14 -14.92
CA VAL A 155 4.64 -5.48 -14.88
C VAL A 155 4.70 -4.22 -14.02
N GLU A 156 5.35 -4.26 -12.87
CA GLU A 156 5.50 -3.10 -11.99
C GLU A 156 6.33 -2.00 -12.66
N ALA A 157 7.44 -2.33 -13.32
CA ALA A 157 8.25 -1.37 -14.05
C ALA A 157 7.45 -0.68 -15.18
N ALA A 158 6.66 -1.43 -15.96
CA ALA A 158 5.79 -0.87 -16.98
C ALA A 158 4.73 0.06 -16.38
N MET A 159 4.09 -0.35 -15.26
CA MET A 159 3.10 0.47 -14.59
C MET A 159 3.68 1.75 -13.95
N GLN A 160 4.94 1.71 -13.52
CA GLN A 160 5.66 2.91 -13.08
C GLN A 160 5.89 3.90 -14.23
N GLN A 161 6.33 3.42 -15.39
CA GLN A 161 6.50 4.26 -16.59
C GLN A 161 5.16 4.87 -17.01
N ILE A 162 4.09 4.06 -17.05
CA ILE A 162 2.74 4.54 -17.34
C ILE A 162 2.34 5.63 -16.33
N GLY A 163 2.55 5.40 -15.03
CA GLY A 163 2.23 6.37 -13.98
C GLY A 163 2.98 7.69 -14.14
N GLN A 164 4.27 7.65 -14.44
CA GLN A 164 5.08 8.84 -14.69
C GLN A 164 4.60 9.63 -15.93
N LEU A 165 4.19 8.92 -16.99
CA LEU A 165 3.58 9.56 -18.18
C LEU A 165 2.26 10.24 -17.82
N PHE A 166 1.41 9.61 -17.01
CA PHE A 166 0.17 10.23 -16.54
C PHE A 166 0.48 11.49 -15.70
N ALA A 167 1.34 11.37 -14.69
CA ALA A 167 1.71 12.50 -13.83
C ALA A 167 2.26 13.71 -14.62
N ALA A 168 2.97 13.45 -15.73
CA ALA A 168 3.53 14.51 -16.58
C ALA A 168 2.54 15.12 -17.58
N ASN A 169 1.42 14.43 -17.90
CA ASN A 169 0.53 14.81 -19.01
C ASN A 169 -0.91 15.12 -18.62
N ILE A 170 -1.33 14.84 -17.36
CA ILE A 170 -2.63 15.29 -16.85
C ILE A 170 -2.57 16.76 -16.45
N ARG A 171 -3.73 17.42 -16.41
CA ARG A 171 -3.85 18.80 -15.96
C ARG A 171 -3.64 18.92 -14.46
N GLN A 172 -3.30 20.11 -13.97
CA GLN A 172 -3.11 20.36 -12.53
C GLN A 172 -4.36 20.06 -11.69
N ASN A 173 -5.55 20.24 -12.27
CA ASN A 173 -6.83 19.98 -11.60
C ASN A 173 -7.32 18.55 -11.76
N ASP A 174 -6.63 17.71 -12.54
CA ASP A 174 -6.96 16.29 -12.69
C ASP A 174 -6.23 15.47 -11.64
N LEU A 175 -6.86 14.39 -11.19
CA LEU A 175 -6.28 13.47 -10.22
C LEU A 175 -6.09 12.10 -10.86
N ALA A 176 -4.90 11.54 -10.71
CA ALA A 176 -4.59 10.19 -11.17
C ALA A 176 -4.13 9.31 -10.00
N PHE A 177 -4.70 8.12 -9.89
CA PHE A 177 -4.50 7.21 -8.77
C PHE A 177 -3.98 5.86 -9.24
N ARG A 178 -3.02 5.30 -8.53
CA ARG A 178 -2.67 3.89 -8.61
C ARG A 178 -3.78 3.09 -7.92
N TYR A 179 -4.82 2.72 -8.69
CA TYR A 179 -6.03 2.13 -8.15
C TYR A 179 -5.87 0.66 -7.78
N GLU A 180 -5.32 -0.13 -8.72
CA GLU A 180 -4.93 -1.53 -8.52
C GLU A 180 -3.59 -1.84 -9.19
N LYS A 181 -3.13 -3.10 -9.13
CA LYS A 181 -1.83 -3.49 -9.72
C LYS A 181 -1.67 -3.05 -11.18
N THR A 182 -2.72 -3.19 -11.98
CA THR A 182 -2.73 -2.81 -13.41
C THR A 182 -3.88 -1.86 -13.77
N THR A 183 -4.44 -1.15 -12.78
CA THR A 183 -5.54 -0.21 -12.98
C THR A 183 -5.18 1.17 -12.47
N ILE A 184 -5.39 2.18 -13.29
CA ILE A 184 -5.27 3.60 -12.94
C ILE A 184 -6.67 4.21 -12.93
N ALA A 185 -7.01 4.96 -11.88
CA ALA A 185 -8.20 5.78 -11.84
C ALA A 185 -7.86 7.23 -12.15
N LEU A 186 -8.70 7.90 -12.93
CA LEU A 186 -8.64 9.34 -13.16
C LEU A 186 -9.92 10.01 -12.65
N VAL A 187 -9.77 11.16 -12.03
CA VAL A 187 -10.86 12.10 -11.74
C VAL A 187 -10.56 13.37 -12.52
N LEU A 188 -11.35 13.65 -13.52
CA LEU A 188 -11.18 14.78 -14.45
C LEU A 188 -12.13 15.89 -14.04
N GLY A 189 -11.60 16.90 -13.38
CA GLY A 189 -12.36 18.08 -12.96
C GLY A 189 -12.71 18.98 -14.15
N GLU A 190 -13.86 19.68 -14.06
CA GLU A 190 -14.33 20.61 -15.11
C GLU A 190 -14.35 19.97 -16.50
N THR A 191 -14.60 18.65 -16.56
CA THR A 191 -14.48 17.85 -17.77
C THR A 191 -15.73 16.97 -17.93
N GLY A 192 -16.45 17.18 -19.00
CA GLY A 192 -17.61 16.37 -19.36
C GLY A 192 -17.20 15.07 -20.08
N GLU A 193 -18.18 14.20 -20.34
CA GLU A 193 -17.99 12.88 -20.94
C GLU A 193 -17.18 12.93 -22.24
N LYS A 194 -17.55 13.85 -23.15
CA LYS A 194 -16.91 13.95 -24.48
C LYS A 194 -15.45 14.37 -24.38
N GLU A 195 -15.17 15.37 -23.55
CA GLU A 195 -13.80 15.85 -23.30
C GLU A 195 -12.96 14.77 -22.61
N ALA A 196 -13.56 13.99 -21.71
CA ALA A 196 -12.91 12.87 -21.03
C ALA A 196 -12.48 11.79 -22.05
N VAL A 197 -13.35 11.41 -22.97
CA VAL A 197 -13.01 10.46 -24.05
C VAL A 197 -11.83 10.98 -24.89
N MET A 198 -11.82 12.26 -25.25
CA MET A 198 -10.70 12.87 -25.99
C MET A 198 -9.40 12.87 -25.18
N ALA A 199 -9.48 13.12 -23.87
CA ALA A 199 -8.32 13.07 -22.99
C ALA A 199 -7.73 11.64 -22.90
N ILE A 200 -8.60 10.62 -22.78
CA ILE A 200 -8.16 9.21 -22.75
C ILE A 200 -7.53 8.80 -24.10
N GLU A 201 -8.08 9.22 -25.23
CA GLU A 201 -7.49 8.95 -26.54
C GLU A 201 -6.14 9.65 -26.73
N LYS A 202 -5.97 10.86 -26.18
CA LYS A 202 -4.65 11.50 -26.16
C LYS A 202 -3.65 10.72 -25.32
N LEU A 203 -4.04 10.26 -24.12
CA LEU A 203 -3.20 9.40 -23.27
C LEU A 203 -2.86 8.08 -23.99
N ARG A 204 -3.81 7.47 -24.72
CA ARG A 204 -3.55 6.27 -25.50
C ARG A 204 -2.40 6.44 -26.51
N LYS A 205 -2.34 7.59 -27.19
CA LYS A 205 -1.25 7.89 -28.12
C LYS A 205 0.09 8.02 -27.41
N LEU A 206 0.13 8.63 -26.23
CA LEU A 206 1.34 8.76 -25.41
C LEU A 206 1.82 7.41 -24.87
N LEU A 207 0.88 6.52 -24.56
CA LEU A 207 1.17 5.18 -24.03
C LEU A 207 1.63 4.18 -25.10
N SER A 208 1.54 4.51 -26.39
CA SER A 208 2.01 3.64 -27.48
C SER A 208 3.52 3.36 -27.43
N ASP A 209 4.28 4.20 -26.72
CA ASP A 209 5.73 4.04 -26.56
C ASP A 209 6.10 3.18 -25.34
N VAL A 210 5.14 2.89 -24.45
CA VAL A 210 5.37 2.01 -23.30
C VAL A 210 5.19 0.57 -23.71
N LYS A 211 6.26 -0.21 -23.57
CA LYS A 211 6.28 -1.62 -23.95
C LYS A 211 6.53 -2.51 -22.75
N LEU A 212 5.92 -3.67 -22.77
CA LEU A 212 6.19 -4.78 -21.87
C LEU A 212 6.67 -5.97 -22.73
N SER A 213 7.94 -6.38 -22.59
CA SER A 213 8.55 -7.42 -23.43
C SER A 213 8.39 -7.16 -24.95
N ASP A 214 8.66 -5.91 -25.37
CA ASP A 214 8.57 -5.41 -26.76
C ASP A 214 7.14 -5.26 -27.32
N GLU A 215 6.10 -5.59 -26.56
CA GLU A 215 4.71 -5.38 -26.96
C GLU A 215 4.11 -4.15 -26.26
N ILE A 216 3.27 -3.40 -26.99
CA ILE A 216 2.51 -2.28 -26.42
C ILE A 216 1.52 -2.82 -25.39
N VAL A 217 1.47 -2.22 -24.19
CA VAL A 217 0.49 -2.59 -23.17
C VAL A 217 -0.88 -2.03 -23.51
N PRO A 218 -1.83 -2.84 -24.02
CA PRO A 218 -3.16 -2.35 -24.31
C PRO A 218 -3.92 -2.07 -23.04
N PHE A 219 -4.80 -1.07 -23.06
CA PHE A 219 -5.71 -0.82 -21.94
C PHE A 219 -7.17 -0.70 -22.42
N SER A 220 -8.09 -1.09 -21.56
CA SER A 220 -9.51 -0.80 -21.66
C SER A 220 -9.89 0.26 -20.65
N ALA A 221 -10.82 1.14 -21.00
CA ALA A 221 -11.27 2.20 -20.10
C ALA A 221 -12.80 2.21 -19.96
N GLY A 222 -13.26 2.32 -18.71
CA GLY A 222 -14.62 2.67 -18.38
C GLY A 222 -14.69 4.09 -17.86
N LEU A 223 -15.67 4.87 -18.27
CA LEU A 223 -15.86 6.23 -17.78
C LEU A 223 -17.34 6.54 -17.52
N ALA A 224 -17.56 7.46 -16.59
CA ALA A 224 -18.88 7.98 -16.28
C ALA A 224 -18.77 9.42 -15.78
N GLU A 225 -19.61 10.30 -16.32
CA GLU A 225 -19.76 11.67 -15.84
C GLU A 225 -20.66 11.69 -14.61
N ALA A 226 -20.25 12.32 -13.53
CA ALA A 226 -21.03 12.45 -12.30
C ALA A 226 -22.26 13.34 -12.52
N VAL A 227 -23.40 12.93 -11.97
CA VAL A 227 -24.64 13.74 -12.02
C VAL A 227 -24.57 14.81 -10.93
N VAL A 228 -23.85 15.88 -11.21
CA VAL A 228 -23.65 16.98 -10.27
C VAL A 228 -24.91 17.86 -10.20
N ARG A 229 -25.59 17.86 -9.04
CA ARG A 229 -26.74 18.71 -8.74
C ARG A 229 -26.69 19.19 -7.29
N GLN A 230 -27.08 20.44 -7.05
CA GLN A 230 -27.00 21.06 -5.72
C GLN A 230 -27.87 20.38 -4.66
N GLN A 231 -28.94 19.71 -5.05
CA GLN A 231 -29.87 19.01 -4.16
C GLN A 231 -29.44 17.58 -3.80
N PHE A 232 -28.41 17.05 -4.42
CA PHE A 232 -27.94 15.67 -4.15
C PHE A 232 -26.83 15.66 -3.11
N ASP A 233 -26.86 14.64 -2.25
CA ASP A 233 -25.76 14.39 -1.33
C ASP A 233 -24.49 14.00 -2.14
N PRO A 234 -23.35 14.63 -1.87
CA PRO A 234 -22.09 14.24 -2.50
C PRO A 234 -21.75 12.74 -2.35
N VAL A 235 -22.18 12.10 -1.25
CA VAL A 235 -21.98 10.66 -1.03
C VAL A 235 -22.75 9.83 -2.04
N ASP A 236 -24.01 10.21 -2.31
CA ASP A 236 -24.84 9.52 -3.30
C ASP A 236 -24.29 9.69 -4.72
N ILE A 237 -23.83 10.90 -5.07
CA ILE A 237 -23.21 11.19 -6.37
C ILE A 237 -21.95 10.34 -6.56
N VAL A 238 -21.07 10.29 -5.55
CA VAL A 238 -19.83 9.53 -5.60
C VAL A 238 -20.11 8.02 -5.69
N THR A 239 -21.05 7.52 -4.90
CA THR A 239 -21.43 6.11 -4.91
C THR A 239 -22.00 5.71 -6.27
N GLU A 240 -22.86 6.54 -6.83
CA GLU A 240 -23.49 6.31 -8.13
C GLU A 240 -22.45 6.30 -9.26
N VAL A 241 -21.57 7.31 -9.33
CA VAL A 241 -20.58 7.40 -10.40
C VAL A 241 -19.56 6.28 -10.33
N ILE A 242 -19.12 5.85 -9.14
CA ILE A 242 -18.23 4.70 -8.96
C ILE A 242 -18.88 3.43 -9.50
N ASN A 243 -20.11 3.13 -9.10
CA ASN A 243 -20.83 1.96 -9.58
C ASN A 243 -20.98 1.96 -11.10
N ARG A 244 -21.16 3.12 -11.69
CA ARG A 244 -21.31 3.26 -13.15
C ARG A 244 -19.99 3.12 -13.88
N VAL A 245 -18.90 3.67 -13.37
CA VAL A 245 -17.59 3.54 -13.98
C VAL A 245 -17.07 2.09 -13.88
N ASP A 246 -17.35 1.37 -12.80
CA ASP A 246 -17.00 -0.05 -12.66
C ASP A 246 -17.73 -0.89 -13.73
N LYS A 247 -19.04 -0.69 -13.91
CA LYS A 247 -19.82 -1.36 -14.96
C LYS A 247 -19.34 -0.99 -16.37
N ALA A 248 -18.93 0.27 -16.58
CA ALA A 248 -18.36 0.71 -17.85
C ALA A 248 -17.03 0.00 -18.15
N LEU A 249 -16.17 -0.13 -17.16
CA LEU A 249 -14.90 -0.85 -17.30
C LEU A 249 -15.14 -2.35 -17.56
N GLU A 250 -16.05 -2.99 -16.84
CA GLU A 250 -16.42 -4.38 -17.06
C GLU A 250 -16.92 -4.60 -18.49
N ALA A 251 -17.80 -3.71 -18.99
CA ALA A 251 -18.29 -3.74 -20.37
C ALA A 251 -17.15 -3.55 -21.38
N ALA A 252 -16.21 -2.62 -21.11
CA ALA A 252 -15.07 -2.38 -21.99
C ALA A 252 -14.15 -3.62 -22.08
N VAL A 253 -13.86 -4.26 -20.95
CA VAL A 253 -13.03 -5.47 -20.87
C VAL A 253 -13.70 -6.67 -21.54
N THR A 254 -15.03 -6.81 -21.38
CA THR A 254 -15.81 -7.91 -21.99
C THR A 254 -15.87 -7.79 -23.51
N GLN A 255 -15.94 -6.55 -24.05
CA GLN A 255 -15.92 -6.29 -25.50
C GLN A 255 -14.55 -6.50 -26.14
N GLY A 256 -13.52 -6.75 -25.34
CA GLY A 256 -12.14 -6.95 -25.79
C GLY A 256 -11.20 -5.82 -25.40
N MET A 257 -9.89 -6.12 -25.43
CA MET A 257 -8.86 -5.13 -25.07
C MET A 257 -8.85 -3.92 -26.02
N GLY A 258 -8.52 -2.75 -25.46
CA GLY A 258 -8.42 -1.51 -26.22
C GLY A 258 -9.75 -0.75 -26.38
N ARG A 259 -10.80 -1.13 -25.68
CA ARG A 259 -12.10 -0.47 -25.73
C ARG A 259 -12.22 0.64 -24.70
N ILE A 260 -12.95 1.69 -25.07
CA ILE A 260 -13.41 2.76 -24.18
C ILE A 260 -14.93 2.70 -24.17
N VAL A 261 -15.51 2.56 -22.98
CA VAL A 261 -16.97 2.52 -22.80
C VAL A 261 -17.36 3.61 -21.82
N SER A 262 -18.31 4.43 -22.21
CA SER A 262 -18.98 5.41 -21.35
C SER A 262 -20.38 4.92 -20.99
N LEU A 263 -20.77 5.06 -19.73
CA LEU A 263 -22.13 4.84 -19.29
C LEU A 263 -22.74 6.14 -18.79
N ALA A 264 -23.77 6.60 -19.52
CA ALA A 264 -24.57 7.73 -19.10
C ALA A 264 -25.40 7.41 -17.83
N ALA A 265 -25.75 8.43 -17.06
CA ALA A 265 -26.67 8.27 -15.93
C ALA A 265 -28.01 7.68 -16.41
N SER A 266 -28.57 6.75 -15.62
CA SER A 266 -29.89 6.23 -15.94
C SER A 266 -30.95 7.35 -15.85
N VAL A 267 -31.92 7.37 -16.76
CA VAL A 267 -32.99 8.38 -16.81
C VAL A 267 -33.79 8.42 -15.48
N ALA A 268 -33.82 7.33 -14.71
CA ALA A 268 -34.46 7.27 -13.39
C ALA A 268 -33.74 8.16 -12.34
N ALA A 269 -32.39 8.29 -12.39
CA ALA A 269 -31.68 9.25 -11.56
C ALA A 269 -31.86 10.71 -12.04
N ALA A 270 -32.27 10.90 -13.28
CA ALA A 270 -32.57 12.21 -13.86
C ALA A 270 -34.01 12.69 -13.61
N ALA A 271 -34.94 11.81 -13.25
CA ALA A 271 -36.39 12.09 -13.18
C ALA A 271 -36.94 12.32 -11.76
N VAL A 272 -36.12 12.15 -10.71
CA VAL A 272 -36.46 12.55 -9.34
C VAL A 272 -35.95 13.97 -9.13
N ALA A 273 -36.61 14.91 -9.76
CA ALA A 273 -36.41 16.35 -9.62
C ALA A 273 -37.78 17.02 -9.44
#